data_d9edfc059e6af731f59dbb49369c24da
#
_entry.id   d9edfc059e6af731f59dbb49369c24da
#
_cell.length_a   1.000
_cell.length_b   1.000
_cell.length_c   1.000
_cell.angle_alpha   90.00
_cell.angle_beta   90.00
_cell.angle_gamma   90.00
#
_symmetry.space_group_name_H-M   'P 1'
#
loop_
_entity.id
_entity.type
_entity.pdbx_description
1 polymer ?
#
loop_
_entity_poly.entity_id
_entity_poly.type
_entity_poly.pdbx_seq_one_letter_code
_entity_poly.pdbx_strand_id
1 'polypeptide(L)'
;MLLNYQENRAISSFIPQDRTRKLELLIHLITHSKQALIICGPDGIGKSTLLNALQDYKNDSWQYCLILGNSELNFDLIQKQFNHLIYQTKSKRPELSTSSLHTDLQKKIVLLIDDAGYLESDLIKKIIEYAINNPILRVIFVLTNEEVESKNHSIGFVDDCHLIEIPVLSKPQCCEFLQYLSLKTQSKLSFNDINKALVKEIYLETGGIPGRIIARLADYDNNPKYNSSQLTLVAAVIGLIALALITQWLSAVQFRA
;
A
#
# COMPACT_ATOMS: atom_id res chain seq x y z
N MET A 1 21.29 -1.60 12.85
CA MET A 1 21.03 -2.45 11.65
C MET A 1 19.76 -2.04 10.88
N LEU A 2 18.74 -1.46 11.53
CA LEU A 2 17.50 -0.98 10.90
C LEU A 2 17.65 0.36 10.12
N LEU A 3 18.57 1.23 10.51
CA LEU A 3 18.80 2.52 9.83
C LEU A 3 19.35 2.39 8.41
N ASN A 4 20.14 1.36 8.10
CA ASN A 4 20.63 1.11 6.73
C ASN A 4 19.57 0.52 5.77
N TYR A 5 18.44 0.06 6.32
CA TYR A 5 17.32 -0.45 5.50
C TYR A 5 16.54 0.68 4.82
N GLN A 6 16.53 1.87 5.41
CA GLN A 6 15.82 3.04 4.84
C GLN A 6 16.57 3.71 3.70
N GLU A 7 17.92 3.76 3.74
CA GLU A 7 18.71 4.49 2.72
C GLU A 7 18.74 3.80 1.35
N ASN A 8 18.73 2.46 1.30
CA ASN A 8 18.79 1.73 0.01
C ASN A 8 17.43 1.54 -0.70
N ARG A 9 16.31 1.94 -0.07
CA ARG A 9 14.95 1.78 -0.60
C ARG A 9 14.24 3.06 -1.02
N ALA A 10 14.86 4.21 -0.84
CA ALA A 10 14.28 5.51 -1.18
C ALA A 10 13.82 5.64 -2.64
N ILE A 11 14.12 4.66 -3.49
CA ILE A 11 13.84 4.69 -4.93
C ILE A 11 12.68 3.77 -5.37
N SER A 12 12.25 2.77 -4.55
CA SER A 12 11.28 1.78 -5.05
C SER A 12 9.86 1.88 -4.48
N SER A 13 9.67 2.29 -3.23
CA SER A 13 8.33 2.46 -2.66
C SER A 13 8.29 3.53 -1.57
N PHE A 14 7.23 4.35 -1.58
CA PHE A 14 6.98 5.30 -0.52
C PHE A 14 6.33 4.59 0.68
N ILE A 15 7.06 4.51 1.78
CA ILE A 15 6.58 3.92 3.04
C ILE A 15 6.69 4.96 4.16
N PRO A 16 5.59 5.64 4.54
CA PRO A 16 5.57 6.57 5.65
C PRO A 16 5.95 5.92 6.97
N GLN A 17 6.43 6.72 7.94
CA GLN A 17 6.89 6.23 9.25
C GLN A 17 5.86 5.33 9.97
N ASP A 18 4.58 5.66 9.93
CA ASP A 18 3.54 4.87 10.58
C ASP A 18 3.41 3.48 9.97
N ARG A 19 3.63 3.35 8.65
CA ARG A 19 3.64 2.05 7.95
C ARG A 19 4.92 1.27 8.21
N THR A 20 6.04 1.95 8.39
CA THR A 20 7.29 1.32 8.84
C THR A 20 7.09 0.66 10.20
N ARG A 21 6.42 1.34 11.14
CA ARG A 21 6.06 0.77 12.45
C ARG A 21 5.15 -0.47 12.32
N LYS A 22 4.20 -0.46 11.37
CA LYS A 22 3.35 -1.63 11.10
C LYS A 22 4.15 -2.79 10.51
N LEU A 23 5.13 -2.51 9.65
CA LEU A 23 6.06 -3.53 9.13
C LEU A 23 6.92 -4.12 10.25
N GLU A 24 7.45 -3.30 11.13
CA GLU A 24 8.23 -3.74 12.30
C GLU A 24 7.38 -4.62 13.23
N LEU A 25 6.11 -4.23 13.47
CA LEU A 25 5.17 -5.03 14.26
C LEU A 25 4.91 -6.39 13.59
N LEU A 26 4.69 -6.42 12.26
CA LEU A 26 4.53 -7.67 11.50
C LEU A 26 5.74 -8.58 11.68
N ILE A 27 6.96 -8.05 11.50
CA ILE A 27 8.21 -8.79 11.68
C ILE A 27 8.32 -9.36 13.10
N HIS A 28 7.98 -8.54 14.10
CA HIS A 28 7.99 -8.97 15.51
C HIS A 28 7.00 -10.11 15.76
N LEU A 29 5.76 -9.97 15.28
CA LEU A 29 4.71 -10.99 15.47
C LEU A 29 5.02 -12.29 14.71
N ILE A 30 5.53 -12.24 13.48
CA ILE A 30 6.00 -13.43 12.74
C ILE A 30 7.08 -14.18 13.56
N THR A 31 7.92 -13.45 14.24
CA THR A 31 9.02 -14.03 14.99
C THR A 31 8.54 -14.69 16.30
N HIS A 32 7.65 -14.04 17.03
CA HIS A 32 7.33 -14.37 18.41
C HIS A 32 5.94 -14.96 18.63
N SER A 33 4.98 -14.71 17.73
CA SER A 33 3.62 -15.24 17.83
C SER A 33 3.41 -16.47 16.95
N LYS A 34 2.49 -17.34 17.37
CA LYS A 34 1.99 -18.48 16.57
C LYS A 34 0.61 -18.18 15.95
N GLN A 35 -0.05 -17.13 16.42
CA GLN A 35 -1.36 -16.74 15.91
C GLN A 35 -1.23 -16.26 14.46
N ALA A 36 -2.28 -16.48 13.70
CA ALA A 36 -2.39 -15.93 12.36
C ALA A 36 -2.45 -14.39 12.43
N LEU A 37 -2.03 -13.73 11.37
CA LEU A 37 -2.02 -12.28 11.27
C LEU A 37 -3.01 -11.85 10.19
N ILE A 38 -3.72 -10.76 10.44
CA ILE A 38 -4.62 -10.14 9.46
C ILE A 38 -4.11 -8.72 9.20
N ILE A 39 -3.76 -8.43 7.97
CA ILE A 39 -3.51 -7.06 7.51
C ILE A 39 -4.81 -6.55 6.91
N CYS A 40 -5.39 -5.49 7.49
CA CYS A 40 -6.65 -4.94 7.01
C CYS A 40 -6.58 -3.44 6.74
N GLY A 41 -7.58 -2.97 6.02
CA GLY A 41 -7.76 -1.56 5.67
C GLY A 41 -8.51 -1.41 4.34
N PRO A 42 -8.99 -0.20 4.03
CA PRO A 42 -9.77 0.06 2.83
C PRO A 42 -8.99 -0.26 1.54
N ASP A 43 -9.72 -0.41 0.43
CA ASP A 43 -9.08 -0.61 -0.86
C ASP A 43 -8.20 0.58 -1.25
N GLY A 44 -7.04 0.25 -1.86
CA GLY A 44 -6.05 1.26 -2.25
C GLY A 44 -5.22 1.82 -1.11
N ILE A 45 -5.39 1.33 0.14
CA ILE A 45 -4.59 1.80 1.30
C ILE A 45 -3.11 1.42 1.19
N GLY A 46 -2.77 0.41 0.39
CA GLY A 46 -1.40 -0.08 0.21
C GLY A 46 -1.08 -1.36 0.98
N LYS A 47 -2.06 -2.24 1.18
CA LYS A 47 -1.89 -3.57 1.80
C LYS A 47 -0.82 -4.39 1.08
N SER A 48 -0.94 -4.56 -0.23
CA SER A 48 0.05 -5.30 -1.05
C SER A 48 1.42 -4.62 -1.08
N THR A 49 1.49 -3.28 -0.95
CA THR A 49 2.77 -2.56 -0.81
C THR A 49 3.48 -2.96 0.49
N LEU A 50 2.73 -3.11 1.58
CA LEU A 50 3.28 -3.56 2.86
C LEU A 50 3.74 -5.03 2.79
N LEU A 51 2.98 -5.90 2.10
CA LEU A 51 3.39 -7.28 1.84
C LEU A 51 4.69 -7.36 1.03
N ASN A 52 4.80 -6.57 -0.03
CA ASN A 52 6.03 -6.51 -0.84
C ASN A 52 7.23 -6.05 0.01
N ALA A 53 7.02 -5.04 0.87
CA ALA A 53 8.05 -4.58 1.79
C ALA A 53 8.46 -5.66 2.80
N LEU A 54 7.50 -6.48 3.26
CA LEU A 54 7.78 -7.61 4.12
C LEU A 54 8.56 -8.72 3.39
N GLN A 55 8.20 -9.05 2.14
CA GLN A 55 8.93 -10.03 1.33
C GLN A 55 10.37 -9.61 1.04
N ASP A 56 10.57 -8.32 0.84
CA ASP A 56 11.92 -7.78 0.63
C ASP A 56 12.75 -7.74 1.94
N TYR A 57 12.13 -7.93 3.09
CA TYR A 57 12.86 -8.05 4.35
C TYR A 57 13.65 -9.35 4.36
N LYS A 58 14.97 -9.22 4.25
CA LYS A 58 15.88 -10.37 4.22
C LYS A 58 16.00 -10.95 5.62
N ASN A 59 15.50 -12.16 5.79
CA ASN A 59 15.70 -12.96 6.99
C ASN A 59 16.03 -14.39 6.57
N ASP A 60 17.26 -14.83 6.85
CA ASP A 60 17.75 -16.15 6.45
C ASP A 60 16.97 -17.30 7.12
N SER A 61 16.28 -17.00 8.23
CA SER A 61 15.45 -17.97 8.96
C SER A 61 14.03 -18.10 8.40
N TRP A 62 13.64 -17.32 7.37
CA TRP A 62 12.31 -17.32 6.80
C TRP A 62 12.31 -17.68 5.33
N GLN A 63 11.21 -18.31 4.91
CA GLN A 63 10.89 -18.53 3.51
C GLN A 63 9.46 -18.04 3.25
N TYR A 64 9.31 -17.13 2.31
CA TYR A 64 8.01 -16.58 1.95
C TYR A 64 7.32 -17.43 0.89
N CYS A 65 6.01 -17.59 1.04
CA CYS A 65 5.11 -18.19 0.07
C CYS A 65 3.94 -17.22 -0.15
N LEU A 66 3.88 -16.56 -1.31
CA LEU A 66 2.77 -15.69 -1.67
C LEU A 66 1.74 -16.47 -2.47
N ILE A 67 0.48 -16.39 -2.07
CA ILE A 67 -0.69 -16.93 -2.76
C ILE A 67 -1.67 -15.78 -2.97
N LEU A 68 -2.25 -15.69 -4.16
CA LEU A 68 -3.39 -14.82 -4.42
C LEU A 68 -4.68 -15.58 -4.08
N GLY A 69 -5.50 -14.99 -3.24
CA GLY A 69 -6.82 -15.52 -2.91
C GLY A 69 -7.72 -15.52 -4.14
N ASN A 70 -8.37 -16.64 -4.39
CA ASN A 70 -9.40 -16.78 -5.40
C ASN A 70 -10.39 -17.87 -4.98
N SER A 71 -11.54 -17.94 -5.63
CA SER A 71 -12.60 -18.91 -5.32
C SER A 71 -12.25 -20.37 -5.62
N GLU A 72 -11.20 -20.62 -6.40
CA GLU A 72 -10.74 -21.97 -6.74
C GLU A 72 -9.72 -22.52 -5.74
N LEU A 73 -9.17 -21.64 -4.90
CA LEU A 73 -8.18 -22.02 -3.90
C LEU A 73 -8.82 -22.93 -2.84
N ASN A 74 -8.23 -24.10 -2.65
CA ASN A 74 -8.65 -25.05 -1.66
C ASN A 74 -7.50 -25.46 -0.74
N PHE A 75 -7.84 -26.12 0.37
CA PHE A 75 -6.90 -26.51 1.40
C PHE A 75 -5.80 -27.45 0.88
N ASP A 76 -6.15 -28.38 -0.01
CA ASP A 76 -5.20 -29.36 -0.55
C ASP A 76 -4.10 -28.71 -1.39
N LEU A 77 -4.45 -27.66 -2.16
CA LEU A 77 -3.47 -26.88 -2.92
C LEU A 77 -2.49 -26.15 -2.01
N ILE A 78 -3.01 -25.53 -0.95
CA ILE A 78 -2.17 -24.84 0.05
C ILE A 78 -1.24 -25.84 0.74
N GLN A 79 -1.76 -26.98 1.15
CA GLN A 79 -0.97 -28.03 1.80
C GLN A 79 0.10 -28.60 0.86
N LYS A 80 -0.21 -28.81 -0.42
CA LYS A 80 0.77 -29.24 -1.41
C LYS A 80 1.91 -28.23 -1.58
N GLN A 81 1.58 -26.93 -1.68
CA GLN A 81 2.60 -25.89 -1.78
C GLN A 81 3.46 -25.82 -0.52
N PHE A 82 2.87 -25.88 0.66
CA PHE A 82 3.59 -25.92 1.91
C PHE A 82 4.56 -27.13 1.99
N ASN A 83 4.07 -28.33 1.69
CA ASN A 83 4.89 -29.53 1.67
C ASN A 83 6.05 -29.43 0.66
N HIS A 84 5.79 -28.89 -0.53
CA HIS A 84 6.82 -28.70 -1.54
C HIS A 84 7.94 -27.76 -1.04
N LEU A 85 7.61 -26.68 -0.34
CA LEU A 85 8.59 -25.76 0.27
C LEU A 85 9.42 -26.45 1.35
N ILE A 86 8.82 -27.30 2.17
CA ILE A 86 9.54 -28.10 3.18
C ILE A 86 10.55 -29.04 2.50
N TYR A 87 10.15 -29.72 1.43
CA TYR A 87 11.03 -30.63 0.69
C TYR A 87 12.19 -29.90 0.02
N GLN A 88 11.94 -28.73 -0.59
CA GLN A 88 12.98 -27.91 -1.20
C GLN A 88 14.01 -27.44 -0.17
N THR A 89 13.59 -27.13 1.04
CA THR A 89 14.46 -26.70 2.12
C THR A 89 15.37 -27.83 2.60
N LYS A 90 14.88 -29.06 2.59
CA LYS A 90 15.64 -30.27 2.95
C LYS A 90 16.63 -30.68 1.86
N SER A 91 16.26 -30.56 0.59
CA SER A 91 17.06 -31.03 -0.55
C SER A 91 18.27 -30.13 -0.88
N LYS A 92 18.30 -28.88 -0.42
CA LYS A 92 19.42 -27.93 -0.67
C LYS A 92 20.57 -28.03 0.32
N ARG A 93 20.54 -29.01 1.26
CA ARG A 93 21.66 -29.26 2.17
C ARG A 93 22.58 -30.28 1.56
N PRO A 94 23.85 -29.94 1.23
CA PRO A 94 24.86 -30.95 0.93
C PRO A 94 25.12 -31.74 2.23
N GLU A 95 25.14 -33.05 2.12
CA GLU A 95 25.61 -33.97 3.15
C GLU A 95 27.09 -33.67 3.44
N LEU A 96 27.40 -32.75 4.33
CA LEU A 96 28.78 -32.62 4.84
C LEU A 96 28.77 -32.19 6.30
N SER A 97 29.37 -33.09 7.07
CA SER A 97 29.89 -32.95 8.45
C SER A 97 28.97 -33.33 9.61
N THR A 98 29.13 -34.58 10.00
CA THR A 98 29.04 -35.09 11.36
C THR A 98 29.95 -34.24 12.27
N SER A 99 29.44 -33.25 12.93
CA SER A 99 29.89 -32.69 14.20
C SER A 99 29.50 -31.24 14.38
N SER A 100 28.26 -31.00 14.72
CA SER A 100 27.93 -29.87 15.62
C SER A 100 26.48 -30.07 16.09
N LEU A 101 26.32 -30.13 17.38
CA LEU A 101 25.07 -29.98 18.14
C LEU A 101 24.46 -28.58 17.92
N HIS A 102 24.22 -28.20 16.67
CA HIS A 102 23.40 -27.05 16.36
C HIS A 102 22.02 -27.55 16.01
N THR A 103 21.09 -27.32 16.92
CA THR A 103 19.66 -27.40 16.71
C THR A 103 19.34 -27.00 15.28
N ASP A 104 18.86 -27.95 14.51
CA ASP A 104 18.38 -27.81 13.13
C ASP A 104 17.28 -26.75 13.12
N LEU A 105 17.66 -25.47 13.02
CA LEU A 105 16.72 -24.34 12.93
C LEU A 105 16.01 -24.46 11.59
N GLN A 106 14.93 -25.24 11.58
CA GLN A 106 14.06 -25.37 10.44
C GLN A 106 13.53 -23.97 10.08
N LYS A 107 13.75 -23.52 8.84
CA LYS A 107 13.27 -22.22 8.39
C LYS A 107 11.77 -22.10 8.59
N LYS A 108 11.33 -20.97 9.13
CA LYS A 108 9.90 -20.66 9.21
C LYS A 108 9.37 -20.39 7.80
N ILE A 109 8.21 -20.93 7.48
CA ILE A 109 7.49 -20.64 6.24
C ILE A 109 6.43 -19.59 6.57
N VAL A 110 6.53 -18.44 5.90
CA VAL A 110 5.57 -17.34 6.04
C VAL A 110 4.66 -17.36 4.81
N LEU A 111 3.46 -17.87 5.01
CA LEU A 111 2.40 -17.93 4.00
C LEU A 111 1.67 -16.58 3.97
N LEU A 112 1.76 -15.90 2.85
CA LEU A 112 1.11 -14.62 2.58
C LEU A 112 -0.07 -14.88 1.65
N ILE A 113 -1.28 -14.57 2.06
CA ILE A 113 -2.48 -14.72 1.23
C ILE A 113 -3.03 -13.32 0.96
N ASP A 114 -2.70 -12.77 -0.21
CA ASP A 114 -3.26 -11.50 -0.68
C ASP A 114 -4.67 -11.74 -1.23
N ASP A 115 -5.53 -10.73 -1.16
CA ASP A 115 -6.94 -10.82 -1.58
C ASP A 115 -7.69 -12.00 -0.93
N ALA A 116 -7.45 -12.26 0.37
CA ALA A 116 -8.06 -13.34 1.12
C ALA A 116 -9.60 -13.19 1.28
N GLY A 117 -10.15 -12.05 0.90
CA GLY A 117 -11.60 -11.81 0.81
C GLY A 117 -12.33 -12.80 -0.09
N TYR A 118 -11.68 -13.27 -1.16
CA TYR A 118 -12.24 -14.27 -2.06
C TYR A 118 -12.28 -15.70 -1.51
N LEU A 119 -11.63 -15.97 -0.38
CA LEU A 119 -11.66 -17.30 0.24
C LEU A 119 -12.98 -17.52 0.99
N GLU A 120 -13.43 -18.75 1.01
CA GLU A 120 -14.51 -19.15 1.89
C GLU A 120 -14.08 -19.05 3.37
N SER A 121 -15.01 -18.66 4.24
CA SER A 121 -14.73 -18.50 5.68
C SER A 121 -14.20 -19.79 6.31
N ASP A 122 -14.78 -20.94 5.95
CA ASP A 122 -14.34 -22.26 6.43
C ASP A 122 -12.92 -22.61 6.01
N LEU A 123 -12.49 -22.16 4.81
CA LEU A 123 -11.12 -22.35 4.35
C LEU A 123 -10.13 -21.53 5.21
N ILE A 124 -10.48 -20.28 5.51
CA ILE A 124 -9.66 -19.41 6.39
C ILE A 124 -9.48 -20.10 7.75
N LYS A 125 -10.57 -20.60 8.36
CA LYS A 125 -10.52 -21.29 9.63
C LYS A 125 -9.62 -22.54 9.59
N LYS A 126 -9.76 -23.38 8.57
CA LYS A 126 -8.90 -24.56 8.36
C LYS A 126 -7.42 -24.19 8.23
N ILE A 127 -7.10 -23.10 7.54
CA ILE A 127 -5.72 -22.61 7.40
C ILE A 127 -5.17 -22.16 8.75
N ILE A 128 -5.96 -21.43 9.55
CA ILE A 128 -5.58 -20.99 10.90
C ILE A 128 -5.31 -22.18 11.80
N GLU A 129 -6.23 -23.14 11.87
CA GLU A 129 -6.08 -24.37 12.66
C GLU A 129 -4.82 -25.15 12.23
N TYR A 130 -4.58 -25.25 10.92
CA TYR A 130 -3.39 -25.91 10.40
C TYR A 130 -2.11 -25.16 10.81
N ALA A 131 -2.10 -23.82 10.77
CA ALA A 131 -0.95 -23.01 11.18
C ALA A 131 -0.64 -23.14 12.69
N ILE A 132 -1.65 -23.16 13.54
CA ILE A 132 -1.49 -23.36 14.99
C ILE A 132 -0.81 -24.69 15.29
N ASN A 133 -1.17 -25.74 14.56
CA ASN A 133 -0.61 -27.09 14.74
C ASN A 133 0.78 -27.27 14.08
N ASN A 134 1.25 -26.30 13.28
CA ASN A 134 2.54 -26.36 12.59
C ASN A 134 3.48 -25.25 13.07
N PRO A 135 4.43 -25.54 13.98
CA PRO A 135 5.26 -24.50 14.62
C PRO A 135 6.16 -23.72 13.65
N ILE A 136 6.41 -24.26 12.47
CA ILE A 136 7.22 -23.59 11.43
C ILE A 136 6.40 -22.72 10.49
N LEU A 137 5.05 -22.84 10.50
CA LEU A 137 4.16 -22.09 9.63
C LEU A 137 3.71 -20.80 10.31
N ARG A 138 3.73 -19.71 9.57
CA ARG A 138 3.10 -18.43 9.92
C ARG A 138 2.19 -18.04 8.77
N VAL A 139 1.01 -17.55 9.08
CA VAL A 139 0.03 -17.17 8.06
C VAL A 139 -0.36 -15.70 8.22
N ILE A 140 -0.41 -15.01 7.10
CA ILE A 140 -0.85 -13.61 7.01
C ILE A 140 -1.94 -13.55 5.96
N PHE A 141 -3.13 -13.10 6.36
CA PHE A 141 -4.24 -12.81 5.47
C PHE A 141 -4.31 -11.30 5.20
N VAL A 142 -4.62 -10.93 3.96
CA VAL A 142 -4.88 -9.54 3.58
C VAL A 142 -6.33 -9.41 3.20
N LEU A 143 -7.03 -8.51 3.90
CA LEU A 143 -8.47 -8.32 3.80
C LEU A 143 -8.81 -6.82 3.79
N THR A 144 -9.98 -6.46 3.29
CA THR A 144 -10.58 -5.16 3.59
C THR A 144 -11.24 -5.18 4.96
N ASN A 145 -11.59 -4.01 5.51
CA ASN A 145 -12.29 -3.95 6.79
C ASN A 145 -13.67 -4.62 6.70
N GLU A 146 -14.37 -4.39 5.59
CA GLU A 146 -15.69 -4.97 5.32
C GLU A 146 -15.63 -6.51 5.21
N GLU A 147 -14.57 -7.03 4.58
CA GLU A 147 -14.35 -8.48 4.48
C GLU A 147 -14.03 -9.09 5.84
N VAL A 148 -13.23 -8.42 6.67
CA VAL A 148 -12.96 -8.87 8.05
C VAL A 148 -14.26 -8.95 8.84
N GLU A 149 -15.07 -7.90 8.82
CA GLU A 149 -16.35 -7.89 9.54
C GLU A 149 -17.30 -8.98 9.03
N SER A 150 -17.51 -9.07 7.73
CA SER A 150 -18.39 -10.05 7.10
C SER A 150 -17.99 -11.49 7.43
N LYS A 151 -16.70 -11.81 7.31
CA LYS A 151 -16.19 -13.16 7.60
C LYS A 151 -16.17 -13.46 9.09
N ASN A 152 -15.89 -12.46 9.94
CA ASN A 152 -15.90 -12.65 11.38
C ASN A 152 -17.30 -12.96 11.92
N HIS A 153 -18.33 -12.33 11.38
CA HIS A 153 -19.72 -12.67 11.72
C HIS A 153 -20.07 -14.12 11.41
N SER A 154 -19.44 -14.70 10.39
CA SER A 154 -19.72 -16.08 9.95
C SER A 154 -19.04 -17.13 10.83
N ILE A 155 -17.80 -16.91 11.28
CA ILE A 155 -16.97 -17.95 11.91
C ILE A 155 -16.20 -17.50 13.16
N GLY A 156 -16.23 -16.20 13.53
CA GLY A 156 -15.57 -15.70 14.76
C GLY A 156 -14.06 -15.89 14.79
N PHE A 157 -13.35 -15.76 13.66
CA PHE A 157 -11.93 -16.10 13.56
C PHE A 157 -10.97 -15.00 14.03
N VAL A 158 -11.46 -13.76 14.17
CA VAL A 158 -10.61 -12.60 14.52
C VAL A 158 -10.01 -12.76 15.92
N ASP A 159 -10.69 -13.40 16.85
CA ASP A 159 -10.19 -13.62 18.22
C ASP A 159 -8.94 -14.52 18.25
N ASP A 160 -8.78 -15.38 17.24
CA ASP A 160 -7.60 -16.24 17.07
C ASP A 160 -6.47 -15.61 16.28
N CYS A 161 -6.61 -14.34 15.88
CA CYS A 161 -5.68 -13.64 15.01
C CYS A 161 -5.19 -12.32 15.63
N HIS A 162 -4.00 -11.88 15.20
CA HIS A 162 -3.58 -10.50 15.42
C HIS A 162 -4.03 -9.61 14.25
N LEU A 163 -4.88 -8.63 14.55
CA LEU A 163 -5.37 -7.67 13.56
C LEU A 163 -4.42 -6.46 13.45
N ILE A 164 -3.97 -6.18 12.25
CA ILE A 164 -3.07 -5.07 11.94
C ILE A 164 -3.72 -4.17 10.90
N GLU A 165 -4.31 -3.10 11.36
CA GLU A 165 -4.91 -2.10 10.49
C GLU A 165 -3.85 -1.14 9.93
N ILE A 166 -3.92 -0.88 8.61
CA ILE A 166 -3.06 0.09 7.95
C ILE A 166 -3.71 1.47 8.03
N PRO A 167 -3.05 2.47 8.64
CA PRO A 167 -3.61 3.81 8.74
C PRO A 167 -3.63 4.53 7.40
N VAL A 168 -4.61 5.41 7.21
CA VAL A 168 -4.63 6.39 6.11
C VAL A 168 -3.45 7.37 6.26
N LEU A 169 -3.03 7.98 5.18
CA LEU A 169 -2.02 9.03 5.23
C LEU A 169 -2.57 10.24 5.99
N SER A 170 -1.77 10.80 6.87
CA SER A 170 -2.04 12.12 7.44
C SER A 170 -1.82 13.22 6.37
N LYS A 171 -2.30 14.44 6.60
CA LYS A 171 -2.08 15.56 5.66
C LYS A 171 -0.60 15.81 5.33
N PRO A 172 0.34 15.82 6.31
CA PRO A 172 1.76 15.91 6.01
C PRO A 172 2.25 14.76 5.13
N GLN A 173 1.88 13.51 5.46
CA GLN A 173 2.24 12.33 4.69
C GLN A 173 1.63 12.35 3.28
N CYS A 174 0.42 12.91 3.11
CA CYS A 174 -0.19 13.13 1.81
C CYS A 174 0.66 14.11 0.97
N CYS A 175 1.17 15.19 1.57
CA CYS A 175 2.08 16.12 0.90
C CYS A 175 3.36 15.41 0.45
N GLU A 176 4.02 14.66 1.33
CA GLU A 176 5.22 13.87 1.01
C GLU A 176 4.94 12.85 -0.09
N PHE A 177 3.77 12.21 -0.06
CA PHE A 177 3.38 11.24 -1.09
C PHE A 177 3.16 11.90 -2.45
N LEU A 178 2.53 13.08 -2.50
CA LEU A 178 2.38 13.86 -3.74
C LEU A 178 3.74 14.29 -4.30
N GLN A 179 4.66 14.75 -3.45
CA GLN A 179 6.03 15.07 -3.83
C GLN A 179 6.75 13.84 -4.40
N TYR A 180 6.64 12.70 -3.74
CA TYR A 180 7.19 11.43 -4.24
C TYR A 180 6.62 11.07 -5.62
N LEU A 181 5.30 11.17 -5.81
CA LEU A 181 4.67 10.89 -7.10
C LEU A 181 5.12 11.85 -8.19
N SER A 182 5.25 13.15 -7.91
CA SER A 182 5.73 14.15 -8.89
C SER A 182 7.15 13.88 -9.38
N LEU A 183 7.97 13.21 -8.57
CA LEU A 183 9.34 12.84 -8.96
C LEU A 183 9.41 11.51 -9.71
N LYS A 184 8.49 10.58 -9.43
CA LYS A 184 8.54 9.20 -9.96
C LYS A 184 7.71 8.99 -11.22
N THR A 185 6.58 9.68 -11.33
CA THR A 185 5.67 9.54 -12.47
C THR A 185 5.92 10.69 -13.48
N GLN A 186 5.66 10.43 -14.77
CA GLN A 186 5.60 11.49 -15.79
C GLN A 186 4.30 12.32 -15.65
N SER A 187 3.87 12.57 -14.42
CA SER A 187 2.67 13.34 -14.12
C SER A 187 2.92 14.80 -14.47
N LYS A 188 1.90 15.49 -14.95
CA LYS A 188 1.95 16.93 -15.22
C LYS A 188 2.07 17.76 -13.95
N LEU A 189 1.83 17.14 -12.78
CA LEU A 189 1.98 17.78 -11.48
C LEU A 189 3.45 18.04 -11.19
N SER A 190 3.88 19.30 -11.28
CA SER A 190 5.21 19.71 -10.87
C SER A 190 5.32 19.78 -9.35
N PHE A 191 6.51 19.54 -8.82
CA PHE A 191 6.81 19.72 -7.40
C PHE A 191 6.41 21.12 -6.88
N ASN A 192 6.58 22.15 -7.73
CA ASN A 192 6.24 23.53 -7.40
C ASN A 192 4.73 23.80 -7.32
N ASP A 193 3.89 22.93 -7.91
CA ASP A 193 2.42 23.05 -7.88
C ASP A 193 1.84 22.50 -6.57
N ILE A 194 2.64 21.74 -5.81
CA ILE A 194 2.22 21.13 -4.56
C ILE A 194 2.21 22.16 -3.43
N ASN A 195 1.09 22.85 -3.29
CA ASN A 195 0.87 23.83 -2.25
C ASN A 195 -0.14 23.33 -1.20
N LYS A 196 -0.25 24.06 -0.09
CA LYS A 196 -1.14 23.70 1.04
C LYS A 196 -2.62 23.59 0.63
N ALA A 197 -3.07 24.35 -0.37
CA ALA A 197 -4.46 24.33 -0.83
C ALA A 197 -4.73 23.04 -1.61
N LEU A 198 -3.85 22.67 -2.56
CA LEU A 198 -3.94 21.43 -3.33
C LEU A 198 -3.88 20.21 -2.41
N VAL A 199 -2.94 20.17 -1.47
CA VAL A 199 -2.83 19.08 -0.48
C VAL A 199 -4.10 18.92 0.32
N LYS A 200 -4.70 20.06 0.78
CA LYS A 200 -5.96 20.04 1.53
C LYS A 200 -7.12 19.52 0.68
N GLU A 201 -7.23 19.95 -0.58
CA GLU A 201 -8.27 19.52 -1.52
C GLU A 201 -8.17 18.01 -1.75
N ILE A 202 -7.01 17.51 -2.19
CA ILE A 202 -6.77 16.09 -2.45
C ILE A 202 -7.02 15.26 -1.19
N TYR A 203 -6.56 15.72 -0.02
CA TYR A 203 -6.78 15.00 1.23
C TYR A 203 -8.26 14.87 1.59
N LEU A 204 -9.05 15.93 1.41
CA LEU A 204 -10.49 15.89 1.68
C LEU A 204 -11.25 14.98 0.72
N GLU A 205 -10.88 14.96 -0.55
CA GLU A 205 -11.52 14.11 -1.57
C GLU A 205 -11.14 12.63 -1.43
N THR A 206 -9.90 12.34 -1.02
CA THR A 206 -9.37 10.96 -1.03
C THR A 206 -9.34 10.31 0.34
N GLY A 207 -9.56 11.08 1.42
CA GLY A 207 -9.44 10.61 2.79
C GLY A 207 -8.03 10.14 3.17
N GLY A 208 -6.99 10.56 2.42
CA GLY A 208 -5.61 10.12 2.64
C GLY A 208 -5.35 8.67 2.18
N ILE A 209 -6.20 8.10 1.34
CA ILE A 209 -6.01 6.75 0.78
C ILE A 209 -5.13 6.83 -0.48
N PRO A 210 -3.90 6.23 -0.50
CA PRO A 210 -2.95 6.36 -1.59
C PRO A 210 -3.48 6.00 -2.97
N GLY A 211 -4.24 4.92 -3.08
CA GLY A 211 -4.85 4.50 -4.34
C GLY A 211 -5.81 5.54 -4.90
N ARG A 212 -6.62 6.17 -4.03
CA ARG A 212 -7.52 7.27 -4.43
C ARG A 212 -6.74 8.52 -4.82
N ILE A 213 -5.61 8.82 -4.14
CA ILE A 213 -4.73 9.93 -4.50
C ILE A 213 -4.17 9.73 -5.91
N ILE A 214 -3.67 8.52 -6.21
CA ILE A 214 -3.15 8.18 -7.54
C ILE A 214 -4.24 8.31 -8.60
N ALA A 215 -5.44 7.78 -8.37
CA ALA A 215 -6.56 7.90 -9.28
C ALA A 215 -6.95 9.36 -9.53
N ARG A 216 -7.00 10.20 -8.46
CA ARG A 216 -7.31 11.62 -8.57
C ARG A 216 -6.26 12.40 -9.39
N LEU A 217 -4.97 12.03 -9.24
CA LEU A 217 -3.92 12.65 -10.06
C LEU A 217 -4.00 12.25 -11.54
N ALA A 218 -4.38 11.01 -11.84
CA ALA A 218 -4.61 10.57 -13.22
C ALA A 218 -5.75 11.36 -13.86
N ASP A 219 -6.83 11.65 -13.12
CA ASP A 219 -7.92 12.51 -13.58
C ASP A 219 -7.47 13.96 -13.78
N TYR A 220 -6.59 14.47 -12.91
CA TYR A 220 -6.01 15.81 -13.02
C TYR A 220 -5.14 15.95 -14.28
N ASP A 221 -4.37 14.92 -14.61
CA ASP A 221 -3.54 14.88 -15.83
C ASP A 221 -4.37 14.82 -17.12
N ASN A 222 -5.52 14.14 -17.08
CA ASN A 222 -6.43 13.98 -18.23
C ASN A 222 -7.33 15.20 -18.47
N ASN A 223 -7.74 15.89 -17.39
CA ASN A 223 -8.58 17.07 -17.44
C ASN A 223 -7.86 18.26 -16.79
N PRO A 224 -6.96 18.95 -17.49
CA PRO A 224 -6.36 20.16 -16.96
C PRO A 224 -7.47 21.18 -16.75
N LYS A 225 -7.98 21.29 -15.52
CA LYS A 225 -8.82 22.43 -15.12
C LYS A 225 -8.00 23.66 -15.50
N TYR A 226 -8.55 24.48 -16.37
CA TYR A 226 -7.97 25.76 -16.77
C TYR A 226 -7.30 26.40 -15.57
N ASN A 227 -5.98 26.58 -15.65
CA ASN A 227 -5.23 27.27 -14.62
C ASN A 227 -5.95 28.58 -14.33
N SER A 228 -6.40 28.78 -13.10
CA SER A 228 -7.11 30.03 -12.70
C SER A 228 -6.28 31.27 -13.05
N SER A 229 -4.95 31.14 -13.13
CA SER A 229 -4.04 32.18 -13.61
C SER A 229 -4.19 32.49 -15.11
N GLN A 230 -4.53 31.50 -15.96
CA GLN A 230 -4.79 31.76 -17.37
C GLN A 230 -6.15 32.43 -17.59
N LEU A 231 -7.17 32.03 -16.79
CA LEU A 231 -8.47 32.70 -16.83
C LEU A 231 -8.38 34.15 -16.35
N THR A 232 -7.60 34.44 -15.32
CA THR A 232 -7.34 35.81 -14.85
C THR A 232 -6.54 36.63 -15.84
N LEU A 233 -5.54 36.03 -16.53
CA LEU A 233 -4.81 36.67 -17.62
C LEU A 233 -5.72 36.98 -18.80
N VAL A 234 -6.54 36.04 -19.24
CA VAL A 234 -7.49 36.28 -20.35
C VAL A 234 -8.49 37.37 -19.99
N ALA A 235 -9.04 37.34 -18.76
CA ALA A 235 -9.95 38.39 -18.27
C ALA A 235 -9.27 39.77 -18.20
N ALA A 236 -7.99 39.85 -17.77
CA ALA A 236 -7.22 41.08 -17.75
C ALA A 236 -6.96 41.64 -19.15
N VAL A 237 -6.64 40.77 -20.11
CA VAL A 237 -6.42 41.19 -21.54
C VAL A 237 -7.73 41.69 -22.16
N ILE A 238 -8.85 41.01 -21.92
CA ILE A 238 -10.17 41.48 -22.39
C ILE A 238 -10.54 42.81 -21.75
N GLY A 239 -10.27 43.01 -20.45
CA GLY A 239 -10.48 44.28 -19.76
C GLY A 239 -9.66 45.42 -20.35
N LEU A 240 -8.38 45.19 -20.67
CA LEU A 240 -7.51 46.20 -21.31
C LEU A 240 -7.98 46.58 -22.72
N ILE A 241 -8.43 45.59 -23.52
CA ILE A 241 -8.98 45.85 -24.86
C ILE A 241 -10.25 46.67 -24.77
N ALA A 242 -11.16 46.34 -23.84
CA ALA A 242 -12.39 47.10 -23.64
C ALA A 242 -12.11 48.54 -23.22
N LEU A 243 -11.13 48.75 -22.34
CA LEU A 243 -10.70 50.09 -21.90
C LEU A 243 -10.11 50.91 -23.04
N ALA A 244 -9.30 50.31 -23.91
CA ALA A 244 -8.75 50.97 -25.11
C ALA A 244 -9.84 51.37 -26.12
N LEU A 245 -10.84 50.53 -26.32
CA LEU A 245 -11.99 50.85 -27.20
C LEU A 245 -12.85 51.98 -26.62
N ILE A 246 -13.08 52.01 -25.32
CA ILE A 246 -13.83 53.09 -24.64
C ILE A 246 -13.07 54.44 -24.78
N THR A 247 -11.76 54.46 -24.58
CA THR A 247 -10.94 55.68 -24.74
C THR A 247 -10.92 56.20 -26.17
N GLN A 248 -10.84 55.31 -27.18
CA GLN A 248 -10.96 55.68 -28.58
C GLN A 248 -12.36 56.25 -28.91
N TRP A 249 -13.41 55.66 -28.40
CA TRP A 249 -14.75 56.14 -28.64
C TRP A 249 -14.98 57.53 -27.99
N LEU A 250 -14.53 57.72 -26.75
CA LEU A 250 -14.61 59.02 -26.08
C LEU A 250 -13.83 60.13 -26.81
N SER A 251 -12.62 59.82 -27.32
CA SER A 251 -11.83 60.79 -28.11
C SER A 251 -12.53 61.16 -29.44
N ALA A 252 -13.15 60.15 -30.12
CA ALA A 252 -13.90 60.37 -31.34
C ALA A 252 -15.17 61.23 -31.16
N VAL A 253 -15.79 61.15 -29.99
CA VAL A 253 -16.96 62.02 -29.62
C VAL A 253 -16.54 63.45 -29.31
N GLN A 254 -15.40 63.67 -28.67
CA GLN A 254 -14.85 65.01 -28.38
C GLN A 254 -14.42 65.78 -29.65
N PHE A 255 -14.00 65.07 -30.71
CA PHE A 255 -13.63 65.74 -32.00
C PHE A 255 -14.86 66.05 -32.89
N ARG A 256 -16.07 65.64 -32.53
CA ARG A 256 -17.33 65.95 -33.28
C ARG A 256 -18.21 67.01 -32.60
N ALA A 257 -17.84 67.51 -31.44
CA ALA A 257 -18.48 68.62 -30.76
C ALA A 257 -17.66 69.94 -30.98
#